data_cba73bda099924d396b6b3a523bd9067
#
_entry.id   cba73bda099924d396b6b3a523bd9067
#
_cell.length_a   1.000
_cell.length_b   1.000
_cell.length_c   1.000
_cell.angle_alpha   90.00
_cell.angle_beta   90.00
_cell.angle_gamma   90.00
#
_symmetry.space_group_name_H-M   'P 1'
#
loop_
_entity.id
_entity.type
_entity.pdbx_description
1 polymer ?
#
loop_
_entity_poly.entity_id
_entity_poly.type
_entity_poly.pdbx_seq_one_letter_code
_entity_poly.pdbx_strand_id
1 'polypeptide(L)'
;MVSNMIKFGIPVLALVIWASVFTVDERQKAILFKFGEILSSDFEPGLHLKMPVINNVKKFDQRILTIDQQPERFLTAEKKDLIVDSFVKWRIADVEQYFKTTQGDENRAGQLLYQNINNGLRDEFGKRTVQEVIAGDRTEIMKIMTAEATEKARTLGIEVIDVRIKKIDLPARVSDSVYRRMRAERERVARDFRSKGAEAAERIRADADRQRSVILAEAYRDSE
;
A
#
# COMPACT_ATOMS: atom_id res chain seq x y z
N MET A 1 -17.65 27.63 -61.80
CA MET A 1 -17.26 26.37 -61.10
C MET A 1 -16.28 26.60 -59.90
N VAL A 2 -15.30 27.49 -60.05
CA VAL A 2 -14.30 27.79 -58.99
C VAL A 2 -14.93 28.36 -57.71
N SER A 3 -15.93 29.24 -57.80
CA SER A 3 -16.62 29.87 -56.65
C SER A 3 -17.34 28.86 -55.73
N ASN A 4 -17.87 27.79 -56.26
CA ASN A 4 -18.54 26.75 -55.44
C ASN A 4 -17.55 25.80 -54.80
N MET A 5 -16.40 25.51 -55.44
CA MET A 5 -15.31 24.75 -54.84
C MET A 5 -14.71 25.44 -53.59
N ILE A 6 -14.56 26.77 -53.62
CA ILE A 6 -14.07 27.57 -52.51
C ILE A 6 -15.08 27.57 -51.36
N LYS A 7 -16.39 27.68 -51.66
CA LYS A 7 -17.48 27.69 -50.66
C LYS A 7 -17.58 26.37 -49.87
N PHE A 8 -17.27 25.23 -50.47
CA PHE A 8 -17.25 23.92 -49.81
C PHE A 8 -15.89 23.52 -49.33
N GLY A 9 -14.80 23.96 -49.95
CA GLY A 9 -13.42 23.63 -49.57
C GLY A 9 -12.99 24.25 -48.24
N ILE A 10 -13.34 25.52 -47.99
CA ILE A 10 -12.99 26.22 -46.74
C ILE A 10 -13.58 25.54 -45.50
N PRO A 11 -14.90 25.23 -45.42
CA PRO A 11 -15.46 24.56 -44.25
C PRO A 11 -14.94 23.14 -44.08
N VAL A 12 -14.64 22.39 -45.13
CA VAL A 12 -14.04 21.06 -45.08
C VAL A 12 -12.60 21.17 -44.49
N LEU A 13 -11.80 22.13 -44.99
CA LEU A 13 -10.43 22.35 -44.44
C LEU A 13 -10.46 22.75 -42.97
N ALA A 14 -11.38 23.64 -42.59
CA ALA A 14 -11.57 24.05 -41.20
C ALA A 14 -11.95 22.87 -40.30
N LEU A 15 -12.84 21.98 -40.79
CA LEU A 15 -13.24 20.77 -40.07
C LEU A 15 -12.08 19.79 -39.92
N VAL A 16 -11.24 19.61 -40.93
CA VAL A 16 -10.05 18.77 -40.88
C VAL A 16 -9.04 19.33 -39.88
N ILE A 17 -8.79 20.64 -39.86
CA ILE A 17 -7.91 21.29 -38.91
C ILE A 17 -8.44 21.10 -37.47
N TRP A 18 -9.72 21.32 -37.27
CA TRP A 18 -10.36 21.13 -35.96
C TRP A 18 -10.28 19.67 -35.46
N ALA A 19 -10.49 18.71 -36.37
CA ALA A 19 -10.37 17.28 -36.08
C ALA A 19 -8.91 16.81 -35.85
N SER A 20 -7.93 17.60 -36.32
CA SER A 20 -6.48 17.31 -36.15
C SER A 20 -5.93 17.73 -34.80
N VAL A 21 -6.65 18.52 -34.04
CA VAL A 21 -6.15 19.01 -32.71
C VAL A 21 -6.74 18.17 -31.59
N PHE A 22 -5.91 17.80 -30.63
CA PHE A 22 -6.37 17.26 -29.36
C PHE A 22 -5.60 17.87 -28.19
N THR A 23 -6.22 17.94 -27.03
CA THR A 23 -5.64 18.51 -25.81
C THR A 23 -5.36 17.40 -24.82
N VAL A 24 -4.23 17.44 -24.17
CA VAL A 24 -3.90 16.58 -23.02
C VAL A 24 -3.93 17.45 -21.77
N ASP A 25 -4.76 17.08 -20.80
CA ASP A 25 -4.84 17.73 -19.48
C ASP A 25 -3.67 17.26 -18.58
N GLU A 26 -3.22 18.11 -17.63
CA GLU A 26 -2.19 17.74 -16.65
C GLU A 26 -2.56 16.51 -15.79
N ARG A 27 -3.85 16.20 -15.69
CA ARG A 27 -4.38 15.05 -14.96
C ARG A 27 -4.47 13.78 -15.79
N GLN A 28 -4.09 13.86 -17.07
CA GLN A 28 -4.26 12.78 -18.04
C GLN A 28 -2.94 12.49 -18.74
N LYS A 29 -2.73 11.22 -19.02
CA LYS A 29 -1.75 10.77 -20.01
C LYS A 29 -2.46 10.30 -21.25
N ALA A 30 -1.83 10.44 -22.40
CA ALA A 30 -2.41 10.09 -23.69
C ALA A 30 -1.51 9.11 -24.45
N ILE A 31 -2.15 8.18 -25.16
CA ILE A 31 -1.48 7.32 -26.15
C ILE A 31 -2.07 7.62 -27.51
N LEU A 32 -1.20 7.84 -28.48
CA LEU A 32 -1.55 8.00 -29.88
C LEU A 32 -1.36 6.66 -30.61
N PHE A 33 -2.43 6.21 -31.20
CA PHE A 33 -2.45 4.99 -32.02
C PHE A 33 -2.49 5.37 -33.50
N LYS A 34 -1.76 4.61 -34.30
CA LYS A 34 -1.83 4.63 -35.77
C LYS A 34 -2.19 3.22 -36.23
N PHE A 35 -3.35 3.04 -36.83
CA PHE A 35 -3.89 1.75 -37.27
C PHE A 35 -3.90 0.66 -36.16
N GLY A 36 -4.03 1.05 -34.90
CA GLY A 36 -4.03 0.13 -33.75
C GLY A 36 -2.66 -0.10 -33.11
N GLU A 37 -1.56 0.35 -33.72
CA GLU A 37 -0.23 0.32 -33.12
C GLU A 37 0.06 1.59 -32.32
N ILE A 38 0.80 1.47 -31.23
CA ILE A 38 1.22 2.60 -30.39
C ILE A 38 2.29 3.38 -31.16
N LEU A 39 1.98 4.62 -31.52
CA LEU A 39 2.92 5.52 -32.19
C LEU A 39 3.71 6.36 -31.18
N SER A 40 3.04 6.86 -30.15
CA SER A 40 3.68 7.66 -29.08
C SER A 40 2.81 7.59 -27.82
N SER A 41 3.45 7.57 -26.66
CA SER A 41 2.80 7.49 -25.34
C SER A 41 3.24 8.58 -24.36
N ASP A 42 4.21 9.43 -24.75
CA ASP A 42 4.79 10.46 -23.89
C ASP A 42 4.39 11.85 -24.38
N PHE A 43 3.13 12.22 -24.08
CA PHE A 43 2.61 13.54 -24.38
C PHE A 43 2.61 14.41 -23.14
N GLU A 44 3.29 15.54 -23.21
CA GLU A 44 3.19 16.59 -22.19
C GLU A 44 1.77 17.23 -22.21
N PRO A 45 1.34 17.81 -21.09
CA PRO A 45 0.09 18.57 -21.07
C PRO A 45 0.11 19.72 -22.09
N GLY A 46 -0.96 19.86 -22.84
CA GLY A 46 -1.07 20.90 -23.85
C GLY A 46 -1.83 20.50 -25.11
N LEU A 47 -1.63 21.28 -26.16
CA LEU A 47 -2.24 21.08 -27.47
C LEU A 47 -1.30 20.26 -28.37
N HIS A 48 -1.84 19.21 -28.95
CA HIS A 48 -1.12 18.30 -29.84
C HIS A 48 -1.86 18.11 -31.14
N LEU A 49 -1.11 17.75 -32.19
CA LEU A 49 -1.65 17.47 -33.50
C LEU A 49 -1.71 15.96 -33.75
N LYS A 50 -2.79 15.52 -34.37
CA LYS A 50 -2.96 14.16 -34.86
C LYS A 50 -3.48 14.17 -36.31
N MET A 51 -3.20 13.12 -37.06
CA MET A 51 -3.84 12.94 -38.36
C MET A 51 -5.27 12.44 -38.15
N PRO A 52 -6.30 13.21 -38.52
CA PRO A 52 -7.68 12.75 -38.40
C PRO A 52 -7.89 11.49 -39.25
N VAL A 53 -8.79 10.60 -38.79
CA VAL A 53 -9.13 9.32 -39.44
C VAL A 53 -8.06 8.21 -39.23
N ILE A 54 -6.76 8.52 -39.30
CA ILE A 54 -5.67 7.55 -39.21
C ILE A 54 -5.26 7.33 -37.76
N ASN A 55 -5.19 8.42 -36.99
CA ASN A 55 -4.70 8.41 -35.64
C ASN A 55 -5.86 8.45 -34.65
N ASN A 56 -5.82 7.52 -33.68
CA ASN A 56 -6.74 7.51 -32.56
C ASN A 56 -5.98 7.85 -31.26
N VAL A 57 -6.59 8.62 -30.36
CA VAL A 57 -6.01 9.01 -29.07
C VAL A 57 -6.84 8.41 -27.96
N LYS A 58 -6.20 7.66 -27.07
CA LYS A 58 -6.81 7.18 -25.84
C LYS A 58 -6.17 7.91 -24.64
N LYS A 59 -7.00 8.45 -23.77
CA LYS A 59 -6.56 9.21 -22.59
C LYS A 59 -6.78 8.36 -21.33
N PHE A 60 -5.85 8.48 -20.39
CA PHE A 60 -5.86 7.75 -19.12
C PHE A 60 -5.71 8.74 -17.98
N ASP A 61 -6.37 8.46 -16.86
CA ASP A 61 -6.25 9.27 -15.64
C ASP A 61 -4.90 9.04 -14.98
N GLN A 62 -4.16 10.12 -14.68
CA GLN A 62 -2.87 10.08 -13.98
C GLN A 62 -3.01 10.28 -12.48
N ARG A 63 -4.22 10.59 -12.00
CA ARG A 63 -4.47 10.78 -10.57
C ARG A 63 -4.26 9.50 -9.79
N ILE A 64 -4.13 9.66 -8.48
CA ILE A 64 -4.05 8.52 -7.57
C ILE A 64 -5.44 7.87 -7.49
N LEU A 65 -5.49 6.62 -7.92
CA LEU A 65 -6.66 5.76 -7.84
C LEU A 65 -6.61 4.92 -6.58
N THR A 66 -7.76 4.51 -6.08
CA THR A 66 -7.86 3.66 -4.88
C THR A 66 -8.59 2.37 -5.24
N ILE A 67 -7.97 1.24 -4.89
CA ILE A 67 -8.63 -0.07 -4.92
C ILE A 67 -9.06 -0.38 -3.49
N ASP A 68 -10.35 -0.56 -3.32
CA ASP A 68 -10.98 -0.94 -2.06
C ASP A 68 -11.88 -2.15 -2.31
N GLN A 69 -11.44 -3.31 -1.84
CA GLN A 69 -12.16 -4.57 -2.05
C GLN A 69 -12.67 -5.14 -0.74
N GLN A 70 -13.48 -6.20 -0.84
CA GLN A 70 -14.03 -6.86 0.34
C GLN A 70 -12.92 -7.51 1.16
N PRO A 71 -13.11 -7.58 2.50
CA PRO A 71 -12.15 -8.23 3.39
C PRO A 71 -11.91 -9.70 3.00
N GLU A 72 -10.64 -10.10 2.96
CA GLU A 72 -10.23 -11.47 2.65
C GLU A 72 -9.71 -12.22 3.88
N ARG A 73 -9.70 -13.56 3.78
CA ARG A 73 -9.17 -14.44 4.81
C ARG A 73 -7.72 -14.80 4.52
N PHE A 74 -6.88 -14.62 5.52
CA PHE A 74 -5.47 -14.99 5.50
C PHE A 74 -5.14 -15.94 6.63
N LEU A 75 -4.29 -16.93 6.35
CA LEU A 75 -3.84 -17.91 7.33
C LEU A 75 -2.49 -17.48 7.92
N THR A 76 -2.40 -17.50 9.25
CA THR A 76 -1.14 -17.21 9.96
C THR A 76 -0.23 -18.43 10.07
N ALA A 77 1.02 -18.25 10.52
CA ALA A 77 1.96 -19.34 10.83
C ALA A 77 1.36 -20.37 11.80
N GLU A 78 0.49 -19.94 12.70
CA GLU A 78 -0.22 -20.80 13.66
C GLU A 78 -1.45 -21.51 13.06
N LYS A 79 -1.66 -21.42 11.73
CA LYS A 79 -2.85 -21.97 11.04
C LYS A 79 -4.19 -21.42 11.56
N LYS A 80 -4.18 -20.13 11.94
CA LYS A 80 -5.40 -19.42 12.36
C LYS A 80 -5.81 -18.43 11.29
N ASP A 81 -7.12 -18.36 11.04
CA ASP A 81 -7.70 -17.43 10.09
C ASP A 81 -7.71 -16.00 10.65
N LEU A 82 -7.31 -15.06 9.84
CA LEU A 82 -7.51 -13.63 10.02
C LEU A 82 -8.38 -13.10 8.88
N ILE A 83 -9.27 -12.18 9.18
CA ILE A 83 -10.04 -11.41 8.20
C ILE A 83 -9.37 -10.04 8.09
N VAL A 84 -8.80 -9.74 6.94
CA VAL A 84 -8.05 -8.50 6.72
C VAL A 84 -8.78 -7.65 5.69
N ASP A 85 -9.05 -6.42 6.06
CA ASP A 85 -9.55 -5.37 5.18
C ASP A 85 -8.38 -4.42 4.84
N SER A 86 -8.13 -4.24 3.55
CA SER A 86 -7.02 -3.42 3.06
C SER A 86 -7.44 -2.60 1.84
N PHE A 87 -6.75 -1.48 1.64
CA PHE A 87 -6.88 -0.69 0.42
C PHE A 87 -5.50 -0.36 -0.16
N VAL A 88 -5.49 -0.06 -1.43
CA VAL A 88 -4.27 0.24 -2.17
C VAL A 88 -4.46 1.54 -2.92
N LYS A 89 -3.49 2.43 -2.83
CA LYS A 89 -3.38 3.64 -3.65
C LYS A 89 -2.34 3.43 -4.72
N TRP A 90 -2.71 3.70 -5.95
CA TRP A 90 -1.86 3.49 -7.11
C TRP A 90 -2.11 4.55 -8.18
N ARG A 91 -1.18 4.68 -9.11
CA ARG A 91 -1.33 5.52 -10.31
C ARG A 91 -0.68 4.86 -11.52
N ILE A 92 -1.05 5.33 -12.70
CA ILE A 92 -0.41 4.91 -13.94
C ILE A 92 0.92 5.66 -14.07
N ALA A 93 2.03 4.92 -14.05
CA ALA A 93 3.37 5.48 -14.22
C ALA A 93 3.79 5.44 -15.69
N ASP A 94 3.73 4.27 -16.29
CA ASP A 94 4.03 4.03 -17.70
C ASP A 94 2.74 3.64 -18.43
N VAL A 95 2.23 4.55 -19.27
CA VAL A 95 0.95 4.36 -19.97
C VAL A 95 1.06 3.32 -21.08
N GLU A 96 2.21 3.20 -21.72
CA GLU A 96 2.45 2.24 -22.80
C GLU A 96 2.42 0.82 -22.24
N GLN A 97 3.19 0.58 -21.17
CA GLN A 97 3.21 -0.73 -20.49
C GLN A 97 1.86 -1.07 -19.88
N TYR A 98 1.20 -0.08 -19.26
CA TYR A 98 -0.17 -0.22 -18.74
C TYR A 98 -1.16 -0.65 -19.81
N PHE A 99 -1.13 -0.01 -20.98
CA PHE A 99 -2.02 -0.38 -22.09
C PHE A 99 -1.72 -1.77 -22.64
N LYS A 100 -0.45 -2.15 -22.78
CA LYS A 100 -0.05 -3.49 -23.27
C LYS A 100 -0.55 -4.60 -22.36
N THR A 101 -0.54 -4.39 -21.05
CA THR A 101 -0.90 -5.41 -20.05
C THR A 101 -2.40 -5.46 -19.75
N THR A 102 -3.04 -4.29 -19.64
CA THR A 102 -4.44 -4.16 -19.21
C THR A 102 -5.42 -3.78 -20.32
N GLN A 103 -4.91 -3.42 -21.51
CA GLN A 103 -5.67 -2.83 -22.63
C GLN A 103 -6.35 -1.51 -22.23
N GLY A 104 -5.88 -0.89 -21.15
CA GLY A 104 -6.41 0.34 -20.62
C GLY A 104 -7.73 0.18 -19.87
N ASP A 105 -8.00 -1.01 -19.34
CA ASP A 105 -9.12 -1.28 -18.44
C ASP A 105 -8.64 -1.18 -16.99
N GLU A 106 -9.18 -0.19 -16.27
CA GLU A 106 -8.86 0.06 -14.86
C GLU A 106 -9.32 -1.08 -13.95
N ASN A 107 -10.44 -1.72 -14.24
CA ASN A 107 -10.93 -2.84 -13.45
C ASN A 107 -9.98 -4.03 -13.56
N ARG A 108 -9.52 -4.32 -14.78
CA ARG A 108 -8.54 -5.38 -15.02
C ARG A 108 -7.21 -5.10 -14.34
N ALA A 109 -6.74 -3.86 -14.43
CA ALA A 109 -5.54 -3.41 -13.73
C ALA A 109 -5.68 -3.59 -12.21
N GLY A 110 -6.81 -3.12 -11.66
CA GLY A 110 -7.14 -3.26 -10.25
C GLY A 110 -7.18 -4.71 -9.78
N GLN A 111 -7.78 -5.61 -10.54
CA GLN A 111 -7.83 -7.04 -10.22
C GLN A 111 -6.44 -7.68 -10.21
N LEU A 112 -5.61 -7.42 -11.24
CA LEU A 112 -4.25 -7.96 -11.32
C LEU A 112 -3.37 -7.44 -10.18
N LEU A 113 -3.46 -6.13 -9.88
CA LEU A 113 -2.72 -5.52 -8.79
C LEU A 113 -3.16 -6.09 -7.44
N TYR A 114 -4.46 -6.22 -7.22
CA TYR A 114 -5.02 -6.77 -5.98
C TYR A 114 -4.61 -8.23 -5.75
N GLN A 115 -4.63 -9.06 -6.80
CA GLN A 115 -4.15 -10.45 -6.71
C GLN A 115 -2.67 -10.51 -6.30
N ASN A 116 -1.83 -9.65 -6.86
CA ASN A 116 -0.41 -9.58 -6.51
C ASN A 116 -0.20 -9.19 -5.03
N ILE A 117 -0.98 -8.21 -4.55
CA ILE A 117 -0.93 -7.74 -3.16
C ILE A 117 -1.44 -8.82 -2.21
N ASN A 118 -2.55 -9.48 -2.53
CA ASN A 118 -3.08 -10.55 -1.70
C ASN A 118 -2.13 -11.74 -1.58
N ASN A 119 -1.43 -12.09 -2.66
CA ASN A 119 -0.40 -13.11 -2.59
C ASN A 119 0.74 -12.70 -1.66
N GLY A 120 1.22 -11.45 -1.76
CA GLY A 120 2.22 -10.92 -0.84
C GLY A 120 1.74 -10.89 0.62
N LEU A 121 0.51 -10.44 0.87
CA LEU A 121 -0.09 -10.46 2.21
C LEU A 121 -0.22 -11.89 2.76
N ARG A 122 -0.57 -12.85 1.92
CA ARG A 122 -0.65 -14.27 2.30
C ARG A 122 0.70 -14.82 2.71
N ASP A 123 1.74 -14.51 1.94
CA ASP A 123 3.10 -14.92 2.22
C ASP A 123 3.62 -14.30 3.51
N GLU A 124 3.35 -13.02 3.74
CA GLU A 124 3.82 -12.30 4.92
C GLU A 124 3.07 -12.72 6.20
N PHE A 125 1.75 -12.86 6.14
CA PHE A 125 0.97 -13.33 7.29
C PHE A 125 1.24 -14.81 7.59
N GLY A 126 1.54 -15.62 6.58
CA GLY A 126 1.94 -17.01 6.75
C GLY A 126 3.22 -17.23 7.55
N LYS A 127 4.08 -16.21 7.64
CA LYS A 127 5.33 -16.24 8.41
C LYS A 127 5.15 -15.75 9.86
N ARG A 128 4.03 -15.09 10.17
CA ARG A 128 3.80 -14.40 11.45
C ARG A 128 2.73 -15.06 12.30
N THR A 129 2.84 -14.90 13.60
CA THR A 129 1.80 -15.32 14.55
C THR A 129 0.65 -14.31 14.58
N VAL A 130 -0.52 -14.73 15.07
CA VAL A 130 -1.68 -13.82 15.27
C VAL A 130 -1.29 -12.62 16.13
N GLN A 131 -0.48 -12.85 17.17
CA GLN A 131 -0.07 -11.80 18.10
C GLN A 131 0.84 -10.77 17.41
N GLU A 132 1.79 -11.20 16.60
CA GLU A 132 2.67 -10.32 15.83
C GLU A 132 1.90 -9.50 14.81
N VAL A 133 0.91 -10.07 14.15
CA VAL A 133 0.08 -9.38 13.17
C VAL A 133 -0.85 -8.34 13.83
N ILE A 134 -1.44 -8.66 15.00
CA ILE A 134 -2.38 -7.76 15.69
C ILE A 134 -1.66 -6.71 16.55
N ALA A 135 -0.61 -7.10 17.27
CA ALA A 135 0.10 -6.27 18.24
C ALA A 135 1.48 -5.80 17.76
N GLY A 136 2.00 -6.37 16.68
CA GLY A 136 3.28 -6.00 16.09
C GLY A 136 3.26 -4.67 15.34
N ASP A 137 4.41 -4.28 14.81
CA ASP A 137 4.56 -3.05 14.03
C ASP A 137 3.92 -3.21 12.65
N ARG A 138 2.66 -2.77 12.52
CA ARG A 138 1.93 -2.75 11.27
C ARG A 138 2.61 -1.88 10.22
N THR A 139 3.38 -0.88 10.64
CA THR A 139 4.09 0.04 9.75
C THR A 139 5.15 -0.69 8.96
N GLU A 140 5.84 -1.63 9.60
CA GLU A 140 6.86 -2.45 8.95
C GLU A 140 6.24 -3.38 7.90
N ILE A 141 5.15 -4.07 8.25
CA ILE A 141 4.42 -4.93 7.32
C ILE A 141 3.96 -4.13 6.10
N MET A 142 3.37 -2.95 6.32
CA MET A 142 2.91 -2.09 5.22
C MET A 142 4.04 -1.60 4.34
N LYS A 143 5.22 -1.28 4.90
CA LYS A 143 6.40 -0.88 4.11
C LYS A 143 6.89 -2.03 3.23
N ILE A 144 7.02 -3.24 3.78
CA ILE A 144 7.41 -4.43 3.03
C ILE A 144 6.41 -4.69 1.90
N MET A 145 5.11 -4.66 2.21
CA MET A 145 4.05 -4.87 1.22
C MET A 145 4.04 -3.82 0.12
N THR A 146 4.23 -2.55 0.47
CA THR A 146 4.31 -1.47 -0.53
C THR A 146 5.51 -1.66 -1.45
N ALA A 147 6.67 -2.04 -0.91
CA ALA A 147 7.88 -2.28 -1.71
C ALA A 147 7.70 -3.47 -2.66
N GLU A 148 7.21 -4.61 -2.17
CA GLU A 148 6.94 -5.80 -3.00
C GLU A 148 5.85 -5.54 -4.05
N ALA A 149 4.78 -4.85 -3.66
CA ALA A 149 3.70 -4.48 -4.58
C ALA A 149 4.20 -3.53 -5.67
N THR A 150 5.06 -2.57 -5.34
CA THR A 150 5.66 -1.64 -6.29
C THR A 150 6.51 -2.37 -7.31
N GLU A 151 7.34 -3.32 -6.87
CA GLU A 151 8.21 -4.10 -7.78
C GLU A 151 7.38 -4.94 -8.77
N LYS A 152 6.36 -5.63 -8.27
CA LYS A 152 5.46 -6.42 -9.13
C LYS A 152 4.59 -5.56 -10.03
N ALA A 153 4.15 -4.39 -9.55
CA ALA A 153 3.30 -3.47 -10.30
C ALA A 153 4.03 -2.76 -11.46
N ARG A 154 5.36 -2.63 -11.40
CA ARG A 154 6.17 -2.08 -12.50
C ARG A 154 5.96 -2.83 -13.82
N THR A 155 5.81 -4.15 -13.75
CA THR A 155 5.54 -4.98 -14.94
C THR A 155 4.19 -4.67 -15.60
N LEU A 156 3.28 -4.05 -14.85
CA LEU A 156 1.96 -3.61 -15.32
C LEU A 156 1.96 -2.14 -15.76
N GLY A 157 3.07 -1.40 -15.66
CA GLY A 157 3.12 0.04 -15.90
C GLY A 157 2.48 0.87 -14.79
N ILE A 158 2.33 0.29 -13.58
CA ILE A 158 1.65 0.88 -12.43
C ILE A 158 2.68 1.17 -11.33
N GLU A 159 2.51 2.32 -10.66
CA GLU A 159 3.22 2.66 -9.44
C GLU A 159 2.26 2.54 -8.25
N VAL A 160 2.65 1.73 -7.27
CA VAL A 160 1.93 1.63 -6.00
C VAL A 160 2.45 2.72 -5.06
N ILE A 161 1.55 3.59 -4.63
CA ILE A 161 1.87 4.70 -3.73
C ILE A 161 1.86 4.24 -2.27
N ASP A 162 0.83 3.45 -1.92
CA ASP A 162 0.64 3.04 -0.53
C ASP A 162 -0.27 1.80 -0.45
N VAL A 163 0.10 0.87 0.42
CA VAL A 163 -0.72 -0.30 0.78
C VAL A 163 -1.05 -0.19 2.25
N ARG A 164 -2.34 -0.14 2.59
CA ARG A 164 -2.76 -0.01 3.99
C ARG A 164 -3.78 -1.03 4.40
N ILE A 165 -3.56 -1.56 5.58
CA ILE A 165 -4.50 -2.41 6.28
C ILE A 165 -5.44 -1.50 7.09
N LYS A 166 -6.75 -1.53 6.78
CA LYS A 166 -7.79 -0.82 7.52
C LYS A 166 -8.10 -1.52 8.84
N LYS A 167 -8.33 -2.84 8.75
CA LYS A 167 -8.81 -3.65 9.86
C LYS A 167 -8.30 -5.08 9.76
N ILE A 168 -7.99 -5.66 10.91
CA ILE A 168 -7.69 -7.08 11.07
C ILE A 168 -8.63 -7.63 12.11
N ASP A 169 -9.48 -8.56 11.72
CA ASP A 169 -10.44 -9.23 12.59
C ASP A 169 -10.14 -10.72 12.69
N LEU A 170 -10.56 -11.29 13.81
CA LEU A 170 -10.63 -12.74 13.99
C LEU A 170 -12.03 -13.23 13.62
N PRO A 171 -12.18 -14.39 12.96
CA PRO A 171 -13.48 -14.99 12.77
C PRO A 171 -14.23 -15.13 14.10
N ALA A 172 -15.52 -14.84 14.12
CA ALA A 172 -16.33 -14.77 15.34
C ALA A 172 -16.23 -16.05 16.21
N ARG A 173 -16.10 -17.22 15.57
CA ARG A 173 -15.99 -18.51 16.27
C ARG A 173 -14.77 -18.67 17.16
N VAL A 174 -13.67 -17.97 16.85
CA VAL A 174 -12.38 -18.11 17.57
C VAL A 174 -12.01 -16.86 18.35
N SER A 175 -12.69 -15.76 18.10
CA SER A 175 -12.41 -14.44 18.66
C SER A 175 -12.32 -14.47 20.19
N ASP A 176 -13.36 -14.98 20.88
CA ASP A 176 -13.42 -15.00 22.35
C ASP A 176 -12.32 -15.85 23.00
N SER A 177 -11.99 -16.99 22.40
CA SER A 177 -10.96 -17.88 22.95
C SER A 177 -9.56 -17.28 22.82
N VAL A 178 -9.29 -16.63 21.67
CA VAL A 178 -8.02 -15.94 21.42
C VAL A 178 -7.88 -14.73 22.32
N TYR A 179 -8.90 -13.90 22.46
CA TYR A 179 -8.85 -12.74 23.37
C TYR A 179 -8.66 -13.14 24.83
N ARG A 180 -9.32 -14.21 25.33
CA ARG A 180 -9.08 -14.75 26.67
C ARG A 180 -7.64 -15.19 26.85
N ARG A 181 -7.06 -15.90 25.86
CA ARG A 181 -5.66 -16.34 25.90
C ARG A 181 -4.70 -15.16 25.91
N MET A 182 -4.91 -14.17 25.02
CA MET A 182 -4.08 -12.97 24.97
C MET A 182 -4.13 -12.17 26.27
N ARG A 183 -5.32 -12.07 26.90
CA ARG A 183 -5.48 -11.41 28.21
C ARG A 183 -4.71 -12.16 29.31
N ALA A 184 -4.85 -13.48 29.38
CA ALA A 184 -4.14 -14.31 30.36
C ALA A 184 -2.62 -14.22 30.19
N GLU A 185 -2.14 -14.19 28.94
CA GLU A 185 -0.70 -14.03 28.66
C GLU A 185 -0.19 -12.64 29.07
N ARG A 186 -0.92 -11.57 28.76
CA ARG A 186 -0.55 -10.22 29.22
C ARG A 186 -0.54 -10.11 30.74
N GLU A 187 -1.49 -10.73 31.43
CA GLU A 187 -1.51 -10.79 32.89
C GLU A 187 -0.32 -11.59 33.45
N ARG A 188 0.06 -12.67 32.79
CA ARG A 188 1.25 -13.46 33.17
C ARG A 188 2.51 -12.62 33.06
N VAL A 189 2.73 -11.95 31.93
CA VAL A 189 3.86 -11.07 31.67
C VAL A 189 3.90 -9.91 32.67
N ALA A 190 2.75 -9.28 32.94
CA ALA A 190 2.65 -8.20 33.92
C ALA A 190 2.95 -8.67 35.34
N ARG A 191 2.57 -9.91 35.73
CA ARG A 191 2.97 -10.50 37.01
C ARG A 191 4.47 -10.76 37.09
N ASP A 192 5.07 -11.29 36.02
CA ASP A 192 6.51 -11.54 35.94
C ASP A 192 7.33 -10.24 36.12
N PHE A 193 6.95 -9.17 35.40
CA PHE A 193 7.60 -7.88 35.57
C PHE A 193 7.44 -7.29 36.99
N ARG A 194 6.25 -7.43 37.60
CA ARG A 194 6.04 -6.99 38.98
C ARG A 194 6.88 -7.78 39.98
N SER A 195 6.96 -9.10 39.80
CA SER A 195 7.80 -9.98 40.64
C SER A 195 9.29 -9.62 40.53
N LYS A 196 9.79 -9.43 39.30
CA LYS A 196 11.17 -8.99 39.06
C LYS A 196 11.45 -7.61 39.64
N GLY A 197 10.49 -6.71 39.52
CA GLY A 197 10.60 -5.37 40.13
C GLY A 197 10.63 -5.41 41.67
N ALA A 198 9.79 -6.25 42.29
CA ALA A 198 9.80 -6.46 43.73
C ALA A 198 11.12 -7.09 44.23
N GLU A 199 11.59 -8.10 43.51
CA GLU A 199 12.90 -8.73 43.78
C GLU A 199 14.07 -7.71 43.73
N ALA A 200 14.09 -6.91 42.64
CA ALA A 200 15.10 -5.87 42.49
C ALA A 200 15.03 -4.81 43.61
N ALA A 201 13.82 -4.40 43.97
CA ALA A 201 13.62 -3.43 45.06
C ALA A 201 14.09 -3.98 46.39
N GLU A 202 13.79 -5.26 46.69
CA GLU A 202 14.22 -5.90 47.94
C GLU A 202 15.74 -6.06 47.99
N ARG A 203 16.38 -6.42 46.90
CA ARG A 203 17.83 -6.49 46.78
C ARG A 203 18.50 -5.14 47.03
N ILE A 204 17.95 -4.05 46.45
CA ILE A 204 18.46 -2.70 46.66
C ILE A 204 18.31 -2.27 48.14
N ARG A 205 17.15 -2.58 48.77
CA ARG A 205 16.91 -2.27 50.19
C ARG A 205 17.90 -3.02 51.09
N ALA A 206 18.05 -4.33 50.87
CA ALA A 206 18.97 -5.16 51.66
C ALA A 206 20.43 -4.68 51.54
N ASP A 207 20.85 -4.26 50.34
CA ASP A 207 22.20 -3.71 50.15
C ASP A 207 22.38 -2.37 50.84
N ALA A 208 21.36 -1.48 50.76
CA ALA A 208 21.37 -0.21 51.48
C ALA A 208 21.40 -0.39 53.03
N ASP A 209 20.63 -1.33 53.59
CA ASP A 209 20.61 -1.64 55.01
C ASP A 209 21.95 -2.24 55.47
N ARG A 210 22.57 -3.09 54.64
CA ARG A 210 23.92 -3.59 54.91
C ARG A 210 24.94 -2.47 54.92
N GLN A 211 24.94 -1.57 53.93
CA GLN A 211 25.85 -0.42 53.87
C GLN A 211 25.65 0.51 55.07
N ARG A 212 24.40 0.78 55.45
CA ARG A 212 24.06 1.57 56.66
C ARG A 212 24.63 0.95 57.92
N SER A 213 24.50 -0.36 58.09
CA SER A 213 25.03 -1.08 59.27
C SER A 213 26.54 -0.99 59.34
N VAL A 214 27.24 -1.12 58.21
CA VAL A 214 28.71 -0.98 58.13
C VAL A 214 29.14 0.44 58.51
N ILE A 215 28.52 1.46 57.92
CA ILE A 215 28.85 2.87 58.22
C ILE A 215 28.65 3.19 59.70
N LEU A 216 27.54 2.74 60.30
CA LEU A 216 27.27 2.94 61.71
C LEU A 216 28.33 2.23 62.64
N ALA A 217 28.68 1.01 62.25
CA ALA A 217 29.71 0.25 63.00
C ALA A 217 31.10 0.92 62.93
N GLU A 218 31.48 1.42 61.78
CA GLU A 218 32.72 2.18 61.60
C GLU A 218 32.72 3.49 62.40
N ALA A 219 31.60 4.25 62.31
CA ALA A 219 31.46 5.49 63.10
C ALA A 219 31.52 5.27 64.58
N TYR A 220 30.93 4.19 65.11
CA TYR A 220 31.05 3.82 66.51
C TYR A 220 32.53 3.46 66.95
N ARG A 221 33.21 2.68 66.09
CA ARG A 221 34.60 2.33 66.27
C ARG A 221 35.52 3.57 66.35
N ASP A 222 35.29 4.55 65.46
CA ASP A 222 36.14 5.75 65.35
C ASP A 222 35.82 6.79 66.43
N SER A 223 34.72 6.62 67.20
CA SER A 223 34.33 7.46 68.33
C SER A 223 34.84 7.03 69.71
N GLU A 224 35.36 5.81 69.82
CA GLU A 224 36.06 5.31 70.97
C GLU A 224 37.58 5.59 70.88
#